data_08fa74bce5928e6d8ad9ac29f97660ab
#
_entry.id   08fa74bce5928e6d8ad9ac29f97660ab
#
_cell.length_a   1.000
_cell.length_b   1.000
_cell.length_c   1.000
_cell.angle_alpha   90.00
_cell.angle_beta   90.00
_cell.angle_gamma   90.00
#
_symmetry.space_group_name_H-M   'P 1'
#
loop_
_entity.id
_entity.type
_entity.pdbx_description
1 polymer ?
#
loop_
_entity_poly.entity_id
_entity_poly.type
_entity_poly.pdbx_seq_one_letter_code
_entity_poly.pdbx_strand_id
1 'polypeptide(L)'
;MLLSLAPPAWHLRHSRAVAEVAAWLAARIAERGMPIDRSLAEVAALLHDIDKVLPSSDAARTLPHGEGSAAWLTRHDAAELGEAIVGHPITRLAGADGERWLAEASVEARIVSYADKRAGRRLGPMSARFARWGRRHPRGWSAARGTARERAERLEREICDLAGVEASEVRRLRWVGAAITRAARAHAATAHGAPG
;
A
#
# COMPACT_ATOMS: atom_id res chain seq x y z
N MET A 1 -2.71 1.97 16.31
CA MET A 1 -3.45 2.59 15.21
C MET A 1 -4.24 1.56 14.38
N LEU A 2 -3.65 0.71 13.49
CA LEU A 2 -4.45 -0.23 12.66
C LEU A 2 -5.29 -1.22 13.49
N LEU A 3 -4.71 -1.83 14.51
CA LEU A 3 -5.39 -2.84 15.33
C LEU A 3 -6.53 -2.28 16.19
N SER A 4 -6.48 -1.00 16.57
CA SER A 4 -7.58 -0.36 17.32
C SER A 4 -8.87 -0.20 16.51
N LEU A 5 -8.79 -0.31 15.17
CA LEU A 5 -9.94 -0.33 14.27
C LEU A 5 -10.56 -1.72 14.09
N ALA A 6 -10.07 -2.74 14.82
CA ALA A 6 -10.53 -4.13 14.71
C ALA A 6 -10.66 -4.63 13.25
N PRO A 7 -9.62 -4.50 12.42
CA PRO A 7 -9.70 -4.79 11.01
C PRO A 7 -9.97 -6.28 10.76
N PRO A 8 -10.80 -6.62 9.76
CA PRO A 8 -11.07 -8.02 9.43
C PRO A 8 -9.80 -8.73 8.94
N ALA A 9 -9.75 -10.04 9.11
CA ALA A 9 -8.56 -10.85 8.82
C ALA A 9 -8.08 -10.74 7.36
N TRP A 10 -8.97 -10.48 6.40
CA TRP A 10 -8.57 -10.28 5.00
C TRP A 10 -7.77 -8.98 4.82
N HIS A 11 -8.16 -7.92 5.53
CA HIS A 11 -7.48 -6.63 5.48
C HIS A 11 -6.08 -6.74 6.08
N LEU A 12 -5.95 -7.30 7.29
CA LEU A 12 -4.64 -7.54 7.91
C LEU A 12 -3.71 -8.37 7.02
N ARG A 13 -4.24 -9.42 6.37
CA ARG A 13 -3.43 -10.23 5.45
C ARG A 13 -2.96 -9.44 4.23
N HIS A 14 -3.81 -8.56 3.69
CA HIS A 14 -3.45 -7.72 2.55
C HIS A 14 -2.42 -6.67 2.96
N SER A 15 -2.73 -5.84 3.97
CA SER A 15 -1.84 -4.80 4.47
C SER A 15 -0.46 -5.35 4.84
N ARG A 16 -0.42 -6.49 5.54
CA ARG A 16 0.82 -7.20 5.82
C ARG A 16 1.58 -7.58 4.55
N ALA A 17 0.90 -8.12 3.55
CA ALA A 17 1.55 -8.54 2.31
C ALA A 17 2.14 -7.35 1.54
N VAL A 18 1.43 -6.23 1.50
CA VAL A 18 1.92 -4.99 0.89
C VAL A 18 3.12 -4.43 1.64
N ALA A 19 3.04 -4.34 2.97
CA ALA A 19 4.13 -3.86 3.81
C ALA A 19 5.40 -4.74 3.70
N GLU A 20 5.26 -6.06 3.62
CA GLU A 20 6.40 -6.98 3.46
C GLU A 20 7.10 -6.82 2.10
N VAL A 21 6.37 -6.49 1.04
CA VAL A 21 6.94 -6.16 -0.28
C VAL A 21 7.62 -4.80 -0.24
N ALA A 22 6.95 -3.80 0.31
CA ALA A 22 7.50 -2.44 0.43
C ALA A 22 8.79 -2.41 1.26
N ALA A 23 8.81 -3.08 2.40
CA ALA A 23 9.99 -3.19 3.26
C ALA A 23 11.17 -3.88 2.56
N TRP A 24 10.89 -4.93 1.77
CA TRP A 24 11.93 -5.60 1.00
C TRP A 24 12.54 -4.68 -0.08
N LEU A 25 11.69 -4.00 -0.85
CA LEU A 25 12.14 -3.06 -1.87
C LEU A 25 12.92 -1.89 -1.28
N ALA A 26 12.41 -1.29 -0.19
CA ALA A 26 13.08 -0.20 0.49
C ALA A 26 14.45 -0.62 1.06
N ALA A 27 14.58 -1.84 1.57
CA ALA A 27 15.85 -2.38 2.01
C ALA A 27 16.84 -2.51 0.84
N ARG A 28 16.41 -3.05 -0.32
CA ARG A 28 17.26 -3.19 -1.52
C ARG A 28 17.73 -1.83 -2.04
N ILE A 29 16.83 -0.82 -2.09
CA ILE A 29 17.16 0.54 -2.52
C ILE A 29 18.19 1.17 -1.57
N ALA A 30 18.01 1.03 -0.25
CA ALA A 30 18.94 1.52 0.75
C ALA A 30 20.34 0.84 0.65
N GLU A 31 20.36 -0.48 0.42
CA GLU A 31 21.62 -1.23 0.21
C GLU A 31 22.42 -0.73 -0.99
N ARG A 32 21.78 -0.08 -1.96
CA ARG A 32 22.42 0.57 -3.10
C ARG A 32 22.84 2.02 -2.84
N GLY A 33 22.70 2.49 -1.59
CA GLY A 33 23.07 3.84 -1.19
C GLY A 33 22.10 4.93 -1.63
N MET A 34 20.91 4.58 -2.11
CA MET A 34 19.91 5.54 -2.50
C MET A 34 19.16 6.07 -1.25
N PRO A 35 18.88 7.39 -1.18
CA PRO A 35 18.12 7.95 -0.06
C PRO A 35 16.69 7.42 -0.07
N ILE A 36 16.27 6.85 1.05
CA ILE A 36 14.91 6.33 1.27
C ILE A 36 14.62 6.23 2.76
N ASP A 37 13.42 6.65 3.16
CA ASP A 37 12.88 6.33 4.49
C ASP A 37 12.19 4.95 4.46
N ARG A 38 12.93 3.95 4.94
CA ARG A 38 12.46 2.56 5.00
C ARG A 38 11.27 2.40 5.94
N SER A 39 11.24 3.15 7.05
CA SER A 39 10.17 3.09 8.04
C SER A 39 8.90 3.70 7.47
N LEU A 40 9.01 4.84 6.79
CA LEU A 40 7.89 5.49 6.10
C LEU A 40 7.29 4.56 5.04
N ALA A 41 8.11 3.98 4.17
CA ALA A 41 7.64 3.07 3.12
C ALA A 41 6.88 1.86 3.69
N GLU A 42 7.40 1.25 4.77
CA GLU A 42 6.80 0.08 5.39
C GLU A 42 5.49 0.40 6.12
N VAL A 43 5.50 1.45 6.96
CA VAL A 43 4.32 1.83 7.75
C VAL A 43 3.22 2.38 6.84
N ALA A 44 3.57 3.19 5.83
CA ALA A 44 2.63 3.65 4.82
C ALA A 44 1.99 2.47 4.08
N ALA A 45 2.78 1.49 3.65
CA ALA A 45 2.28 0.28 3.01
C ALA A 45 1.35 -0.54 3.92
N LEU A 46 1.61 -0.58 5.24
CA LEU A 46 0.76 -1.24 6.21
C LEU A 46 -0.60 -0.55 6.37
N LEU A 47 -0.65 0.78 6.22
CA LEU A 47 -1.83 1.60 6.48
C LEU A 47 -2.55 2.08 5.20
N HIS A 48 -2.06 1.75 4.00
CA HIS A 48 -2.53 2.33 2.74
C HIS A 48 -4.05 2.21 2.51
N ASP A 49 -4.65 1.16 3.00
CA ASP A 49 -6.08 0.81 2.85
C ASP A 49 -6.91 1.09 4.11
N ILE A 50 -6.45 1.96 5.03
CA ILE A 50 -7.11 2.14 6.34
C ILE A 50 -8.55 2.68 6.20
N ASP A 51 -8.85 3.44 5.14
CA ASP A 51 -10.20 3.91 4.83
C ASP A 51 -11.23 2.79 4.68
N LYS A 52 -10.80 1.60 4.28
CA LYS A 52 -11.69 0.43 4.10
C LYS A 52 -12.18 -0.19 5.41
N VAL A 53 -11.55 0.18 6.53
CA VAL A 53 -11.86 -0.37 7.86
C VAL A 53 -12.29 0.69 8.86
N LEU A 54 -12.39 1.94 8.45
CA LEU A 54 -12.94 3.01 9.28
C LEU A 54 -14.41 2.75 9.61
N PRO A 55 -14.90 3.18 10.78
CA PRO A 55 -16.32 3.20 11.09
C PRO A 55 -17.14 3.91 10.02
N SER A 56 -18.38 3.48 9.79
CA SER A 56 -19.26 4.12 8.80
C SER A 56 -19.56 5.59 9.12
N SER A 57 -19.44 5.99 10.37
CA SER A 57 -19.59 7.37 10.86
C SER A 57 -18.35 8.25 10.61
N ASP A 58 -17.20 7.69 10.23
CA ASP A 58 -16.01 8.51 9.99
C ASP A 58 -16.11 9.24 8.63
N ALA A 59 -15.95 10.57 8.67
CA ALA A 59 -16.06 11.41 7.49
C ALA A 59 -15.02 11.05 6.40
N ALA A 60 -13.85 10.55 6.76
CA ALA A 60 -12.83 10.12 5.81
C ALA A 60 -13.29 8.97 4.91
N ARG A 61 -14.28 8.19 5.35
CA ARG A 61 -14.85 7.10 4.55
C ARG A 61 -15.67 7.57 3.36
N THR A 62 -16.12 8.82 3.35
CA THR A 62 -16.88 9.41 2.24
C THR A 62 -15.98 9.94 1.12
N LEU A 63 -14.67 10.06 1.39
CA LEU A 63 -13.69 10.51 0.42
C LEU A 63 -13.32 9.39 -0.56
N PRO A 64 -12.78 9.75 -1.74
CA PRO A 64 -12.22 8.77 -2.66
C PRO A 64 -11.17 7.88 -1.97
N HIS A 65 -11.08 6.63 -2.43
CA HIS A 65 -10.09 5.69 -1.91
C HIS A 65 -8.67 6.23 -2.02
N GLY A 66 -7.90 6.09 -0.95
CA GLY A 66 -6.57 6.68 -0.77
C GLY A 66 -6.63 8.09 -0.15
N GLU A 67 -7.52 8.97 -0.62
CA GLU A 67 -7.74 10.29 0.00
C GLU A 67 -8.34 10.15 1.40
N GLY A 68 -9.30 9.21 1.57
CA GLY A 68 -9.85 8.88 2.88
C GLY A 68 -8.79 8.38 3.85
N SER A 69 -7.91 7.49 3.39
CA SER A 69 -6.78 7.02 4.19
C SER A 69 -5.86 8.17 4.60
N ALA A 70 -5.48 9.03 3.66
CA ALA A 70 -4.60 10.18 3.90
C ALA A 70 -5.23 11.18 4.87
N ALA A 71 -6.50 11.56 4.66
CA ALA A 71 -7.22 12.48 5.53
C ALA A 71 -7.35 11.95 6.97
N TRP A 72 -7.59 10.65 7.12
CA TRP A 72 -7.66 10.03 8.44
C TRP A 72 -6.30 10.07 9.14
N LEU A 73 -5.21 9.74 8.44
CA LEU A 73 -3.85 9.77 8.98
C LEU A 73 -3.43 11.20 9.38
N THR A 74 -3.73 12.19 8.54
CA THR A 74 -3.44 13.60 8.87
C THR A 74 -4.12 14.04 10.16
N ARG A 75 -5.37 13.65 10.40
CA ARG A 75 -6.08 13.94 11.66
C ARG A 75 -5.50 13.21 12.87
N HIS A 76 -4.63 12.23 12.67
CA HIS A 76 -3.96 11.45 13.72
C HIS A 76 -2.45 11.75 13.77
N ASP A 77 -2.06 12.97 13.39
CA ASP A 77 -0.68 13.47 13.43
C ASP A 77 0.32 12.61 12.63
N ALA A 78 -0.14 12.04 11.52
CA ALA A 78 0.64 11.18 10.64
C ALA A 78 0.53 11.61 9.17
N ALA A 79 0.66 12.92 8.90
CA ALA A 79 0.49 13.51 7.57
C ALA A 79 1.47 12.93 6.54
N GLU A 80 2.72 12.67 6.91
CA GLU A 80 3.74 12.07 6.04
C GLU A 80 3.31 10.69 5.51
N LEU A 81 2.67 9.88 6.35
CA LEU A 81 2.08 8.61 5.93
C LEU A 81 0.93 8.85 4.94
N GLY A 82 0.13 9.88 5.17
CA GLY A 82 -0.95 10.29 4.27
C GLY A 82 -0.43 10.65 2.88
N GLU A 83 0.64 11.43 2.80
CA GLU A 83 1.30 11.80 1.54
C GLU A 83 1.84 10.58 0.80
N ALA A 84 2.46 9.65 1.52
CA ALA A 84 3.01 8.43 0.94
C ALA A 84 1.95 7.46 0.40
N ILE A 85 0.68 7.56 0.84
CA ILE A 85 -0.37 6.62 0.44
C ILE A 85 -1.45 7.21 -0.48
N VAL A 86 -1.65 8.52 -0.50
CA VAL A 86 -2.77 9.15 -1.23
C VAL A 86 -2.81 8.76 -2.72
N GLY A 87 -1.66 8.52 -3.33
CA GLY A 87 -1.52 8.15 -4.73
C GLY A 87 -1.51 6.65 -5.04
N HIS A 88 -1.64 5.78 -4.02
CA HIS A 88 -1.53 4.33 -4.26
C HIS A 88 -2.65 3.72 -5.10
N PRO A 89 -3.92 4.20 -5.13
CA PRO A 89 -4.97 3.55 -5.88
C PRO A 89 -4.68 3.51 -7.38
N ILE A 90 -5.16 2.46 -8.05
CA ILE A 90 -5.00 2.30 -9.51
C ILE A 90 -5.67 3.44 -10.29
N THR A 91 -6.68 4.08 -9.71
CA THR A 91 -7.35 5.24 -10.28
C THR A 91 -6.41 6.43 -10.45
N ARG A 92 -5.37 6.56 -9.62
CA ARG A 92 -4.31 7.57 -9.81
C ARG A 92 -3.57 7.33 -11.12
N LEU A 93 -3.15 6.10 -11.38
CA LEU A 93 -2.46 5.75 -12.63
C LEU A 93 -3.40 5.83 -13.85
N ALA A 94 -4.69 5.61 -13.69
CA ALA A 94 -5.69 5.74 -14.74
C ALA A 94 -6.04 7.20 -15.05
N GLY A 95 -5.92 8.10 -14.08
CA GLY A 95 -6.35 9.50 -14.16
C GLY A 95 -5.45 10.39 -15.02
N ALA A 96 -5.94 11.59 -15.31
CA ALA A 96 -5.20 12.62 -16.06
C ALA A 96 -3.87 12.99 -15.38
N ASP A 97 -3.87 13.05 -14.04
CA ASP A 97 -2.69 13.40 -13.24
C ASP A 97 -1.69 12.25 -13.05
N GLY A 98 -1.94 11.07 -13.62
CA GLY A 98 -1.09 9.90 -13.39
C GLY A 98 0.36 10.07 -13.83
N GLU A 99 0.62 10.81 -14.93
CA GLU A 99 1.97 11.12 -15.40
C GLU A 99 2.69 12.05 -14.43
N ARG A 100 2.03 13.13 -14.03
CA ARG A 100 2.58 14.07 -13.05
C ARG A 100 2.89 13.38 -11.74
N TRP A 101 1.95 12.55 -11.24
CA TRP A 101 2.17 11.81 -10.01
C TRP A 101 3.38 10.87 -10.10
N LEU A 102 3.56 10.14 -11.20
CA LEU A 102 4.74 9.28 -11.39
C LEU A 102 6.05 10.06 -11.37
N ALA A 103 6.06 11.29 -11.91
CA ALA A 103 7.25 12.13 -11.96
C ALA A 103 7.57 12.79 -10.60
N GLU A 104 6.55 13.19 -9.83
CA GLU A 104 6.69 14.01 -8.63
C GLU A 104 6.61 13.23 -7.31
N ALA A 105 5.99 12.03 -7.31
CA ALA A 105 5.81 11.25 -6.10
C ALA A 105 7.13 10.76 -5.52
N SER A 106 7.23 10.75 -4.19
CA SER A 106 8.40 10.21 -3.49
C SER A 106 8.63 8.73 -3.82
N VAL A 107 9.84 8.25 -3.59
CA VAL A 107 10.18 6.84 -3.80
C VAL A 107 9.31 5.94 -2.92
N GLU A 108 9.05 6.35 -1.69
CA GLU A 108 8.20 5.64 -0.73
C GLU A 108 6.76 5.51 -1.26
N ALA A 109 6.16 6.60 -1.75
CA ALA A 109 4.81 6.59 -2.32
C ALA A 109 4.72 5.68 -3.56
N ARG A 110 5.73 5.71 -4.43
CA ARG A 110 5.82 4.82 -5.60
C ARG A 110 5.97 3.36 -5.20
N ILE A 111 6.77 3.07 -4.15
CA ILE A 111 6.90 1.70 -3.59
C ILE A 111 5.57 1.21 -3.05
N VAL A 112 4.84 2.02 -2.27
CA VAL A 112 3.52 1.65 -1.73
C VAL A 112 2.55 1.31 -2.86
N SER A 113 2.47 2.18 -3.88
CA SER A 113 1.64 1.96 -5.06
C SER A 113 2.01 0.68 -5.80
N TYR A 114 3.30 0.42 -6.03
CA TYR A 114 3.77 -0.80 -6.68
C TYR A 114 3.49 -2.05 -5.84
N ALA A 115 3.84 -2.02 -4.55
CA ALA A 115 3.66 -3.15 -3.64
C ALA A 115 2.18 -3.58 -3.52
N ASP A 116 1.23 -2.64 -3.46
CA ASP A 116 -0.20 -2.96 -3.49
C ASP A 116 -0.58 -3.74 -4.75
N LYS A 117 -0.04 -3.35 -5.90
CA LYS A 117 -0.36 -4.01 -7.17
C LYS A 117 0.25 -5.39 -7.30
N ARG A 118 1.35 -5.67 -6.61
CA ARG A 118 2.00 -6.99 -6.56
C ARG A 118 1.42 -7.91 -5.49
N ALA A 119 1.05 -7.35 -4.34
CA ALA A 119 0.55 -8.10 -3.20
C ALA A 119 -0.98 -8.30 -3.27
N GLY A 120 -1.39 -9.48 -3.66
CA GLY A 120 -2.78 -9.94 -3.56
C GLY A 120 -2.93 -10.99 -2.46
N ARG A 121 -3.75 -12.02 -2.70
CA ARG A 121 -3.77 -13.23 -1.85
C ARG A 121 -2.40 -13.93 -1.85
N ARG A 122 -1.71 -13.83 -2.98
CA ARG A 122 -0.32 -14.26 -3.19
C ARG A 122 0.40 -13.13 -3.89
N LEU A 123 1.70 -13.05 -3.72
CA LEU A 123 2.56 -12.23 -4.55
C LEU A 123 2.47 -12.77 -5.99
N GLY A 124 2.19 -11.88 -6.93
CA GLY A 124 1.99 -12.26 -8.32
C GLY A 124 2.47 -11.19 -9.29
N PRO A 125 2.58 -11.51 -10.58
CA PRO A 125 2.95 -10.53 -11.60
C PRO A 125 1.86 -9.46 -11.75
N MET A 126 2.28 -8.27 -12.19
CA MET A 126 1.39 -7.13 -12.46
C MET A 126 0.26 -7.50 -13.41
N SER A 127 0.55 -8.27 -14.45
CA SER A 127 -0.43 -8.73 -15.45
C SER A 127 -1.60 -9.51 -14.82
N ALA A 128 -1.33 -10.35 -13.81
CA ALA A 128 -2.38 -11.11 -13.11
C ALA A 128 -3.29 -10.17 -12.30
N ARG A 129 -2.78 -9.07 -11.75
CA ARG A 129 -3.57 -8.06 -11.05
C ARG A 129 -4.52 -7.35 -12.02
N PHE A 130 -4.03 -6.91 -13.17
CA PHE A 130 -4.85 -6.27 -14.21
C PHE A 130 -5.90 -7.19 -14.79
N ALA A 131 -5.59 -8.46 -15.02
CA ALA A 131 -6.56 -9.46 -15.47
C ALA A 131 -7.70 -9.63 -14.44
N ARG A 132 -7.38 -9.64 -13.14
CA ARG A 132 -8.37 -9.74 -12.07
C ARG A 132 -9.28 -8.52 -12.01
N TRP A 133 -8.72 -7.31 -12.12
CA TRP A 133 -9.51 -6.08 -12.14
C TRP A 133 -10.44 -6.02 -13.34
N GLY A 134 -9.97 -6.41 -14.53
CA GLY A 134 -10.81 -6.49 -15.72
C GLY A 134 -12.03 -7.40 -15.56
N ARG A 135 -11.87 -8.50 -14.83
CA ARG A 135 -13.00 -9.40 -14.51
C ARG A 135 -13.98 -8.80 -13.49
N ARG A 136 -13.48 -8.03 -12.51
CA ARG A 136 -14.32 -7.42 -11.46
C ARG A 136 -15.08 -6.19 -11.94
N HIS A 137 -14.53 -5.44 -12.91
CA HIS A 137 -15.04 -4.15 -13.34
C HIS A 137 -15.13 -4.08 -14.87
N PRO A 138 -15.96 -4.93 -15.51
CA PRO A 138 -15.94 -5.07 -16.98
C PRO A 138 -16.41 -3.80 -17.72
N ARG A 139 -17.27 -2.97 -17.13
CA ARG A 139 -17.87 -1.80 -17.80
C ARG A 139 -17.18 -0.46 -17.51
N GLY A 140 -16.63 -0.24 -16.33
CA GLY A 140 -16.06 1.05 -15.92
C GLY A 140 -14.55 1.20 -16.17
N TRP A 141 -13.91 0.16 -16.63
CA TRP A 141 -12.45 0.04 -16.64
C TRP A 141 -11.83 0.02 -18.05
N SER A 142 -12.65 -0.08 -19.11
CA SER A 142 -12.14 -0.38 -20.45
C SER A 142 -11.29 0.73 -21.07
N ALA A 143 -11.68 2.00 -20.95
CA ALA A 143 -10.98 3.12 -21.57
C ALA A 143 -9.67 3.51 -20.82
N ALA A 144 -9.70 3.49 -19.49
CA ALA A 144 -8.55 3.86 -18.65
C ALA A 144 -7.56 2.70 -18.42
N ARG A 145 -7.94 1.48 -18.76
CA ARG A 145 -7.19 0.25 -18.47
C ARG A 145 -5.83 0.19 -19.17
N GLY A 146 -5.77 0.58 -20.43
CA GLY A 146 -4.52 0.61 -21.22
C GLY A 146 -3.50 1.52 -20.57
N THR A 147 -3.84 2.77 -20.40
CA THR A 147 -2.99 3.80 -19.78
C THR A 147 -2.57 3.43 -18.37
N ALA A 148 -3.50 2.95 -17.53
CA ALA A 148 -3.17 2.53 -16.18
C ALA A 148 -2.18 1.36 -16.16
N ARG A 149 -2.32 0.43 -17.11
CA ARG A 149 -1.41 -0.71 -17.23
C ARG A 149 -0.01 -0.27 -17.68
N GLU A 150 0.10 0.54 -18.71
CA GLU A 150 1.38 1.08 -19.20
C GLU A 150 2.13 1.83 -18.12
N ARG A 151 1.42 2.69 -17.37
CA ARG A 151 1.99 3.44 -16.25
C ARG A 151 2.40 2.53 -15.09
N ALA A 152 1.63 1.50 -14.78
CA ALA A 152 2.00 0.54 -13.75
C ALA A 152 3.20 -0.32 -14.15
N GLU A 153 3.31 -0.71 -15.42
CA GLU A 153 4.48 -1.44 -15.94
C GLU A 153 5.73 -0.54 -15.96
N ARG A 154 5.58 0.77 -16.21
CA ARG A 154 6.67 1.73 -16.06
C ARG A 154 7.09 1.87 -14.60
N LEU A 155 6.13 2.04 -13.69
CA LEU A 155 6.39 2.09 -12.25
C LEU A 155 7.13 0.83 -11.77
N GLU A 156 6.76 -0.36 -12.26
CA GLU A 156 7.45 -1.62 -11.95
C GLU A 156 8.91 -1.56 -12.39
N ARG A 157 9.19 -1.15 -13.62
CA ARG A 157 10.57 -1.02 -14.12
C ARG A 157 11.37 -0.04 -13.27
N GLU A 158 10.86 1.17 -13.04
CA GLU A 158 11.55 2.19 -12.25
C GLU A 158 11.87 1.73 -10.82
N ILE A 159 10.92 1.09 -10.14
CA ILE A 159 11.15 0.58 -8.77
C ILE A 159 12.13 -0.61 -8.77
N CYS A 160 12.03 -1.50 -9.74
CA CYS A 160 12.97 -2.62 -9.87
C CYS A 160 14.39 -2.15 -10.19
N ASP A 161 14.53 -1.16 -11.07
CA ASP A 161 15.83 -0.55 -11.40
C ASP A 161 16.47 0.13 -10.18
N LEU A 162 15.68 0.91 -9.40
CA LEU A 162 16.14 1.51 -8.15
C LEU A 162 16.59 0.46 -7.14
N ALA A 163 15.83 -0.64 -7.02
CA ALA A 163 16.14 -1.74 -6.11
C ALA A 163 17.26 -2.66 -6.64
N GLY A 164 17.65 -2.57 -7.91
CA GLY A 164 18.64 -3.43 -8.58
C GLY A 164 18.18 -4.88 -8.65
N VAL A 165 16.92 -5.11 -9.03
CA VAL A 165 16.33 -6.44 -9.08
C VAL A 165 15.43 -6.59 -10.31
N GLU A 166 15.22 -7.83 -10.74
CA GLU A 166 14.20 -8.16 -11.71
C GLU A 166 12.81 -8.27 -11.03
N ALA A 167 11.75 -7.97 -11.78
CA ALA A 167 10.38 -8.08 -11.26
C ALA A 167 10.03 -9.50 -10.73
N SER A 168 10.67 -10.54 -11.26
CA SER A 168 10.54 -11.94 -10.80
C SER A 168 11.19 -12.20 -9.44
N GLU A 169 12.16 -11.38 -9.03
CA GLU A 169 12.89 -11.51 -7.77
C GLU A 169 12.17 -10.84 -6.60
N VAL A 170 11.17 -9.99 -6.88
CA VAL A 170 10.40 -9.30 -5.83
C VAL A 170 9.78 -10.31 -4.87
N ARG A 171 10.05 -10.14 -3.59
CA ARG A 171 9.62 -11.06 -2.52
C ARG A 171 9.15 -10.31 -1.29
N ARG A 172 8.72 -11.03 -0.29
CA ARG A 172 8.19 -10.51 0.96
C ARG A 172 9.18 -10.71 2.09
N LEU A 173 9.34 -9.70 2.95
CA LEU A 173 10.04 -9.84 4.22
C LEU A 173 9.10 -10.40 5.29
N ARG A 174 9.48 -11.54 5.89
CA ARG A 174 8.61 -12.25 6.85
C ARG A 174 8.53 -11.58 8.23
N TRP A 175 9.45 -10.71 8.58
CA TRP A 175 9.51 -10.09 9.90
C TRP A 175 8.34 -9.15 10.18
N VAL A 176 7.79 -8.47 9.17
CA VAL A 176 6.59 -7.63 9.31
C VAL A 176 5.43 -8.45 9.88
N GLY A 177 5.24 -9.67 9.39
CA GLY A 177 4.22 -10.57 9.91
C GLY A 177 4.41 -10.93 11.38
N ALA A 178 5.65 -11.14 11.80
CA ALA A 178 5.96 -11.40 13.20
C ALA A 178 5.69 -10.15 14.08
N ALA A 179 6.01 -8.95 13.60
CA ALA A 179 5.74 -7.69 14.29
C ALA A 179 4.23 -7.47 14.48
N ILE A 180 3.43 -7.65 13.42
CA ILE A 180 1.96 -7.54 13.49
C ILE A 180 1.39 -8.55 14.49
N THR A 181 1.89 -9.80 14.48
CA THR A 181 1.42 -10.83 15.42
C THR A 181 1.73 -10.47 16.86
N ARG A 182 2.93 -9.93 17.14
CA ARG A 182 3.28 -9.45 18.48
C ARG A 182 2.39 -8.28 18.91
N ALA A 183 2.18 -7.29 18.04
CA ALA A 183 1.33 -6.15 18.33
C ALA A 183 -0.13 -6.56 18.58
N ALA A 184 -0.66 -7.52 17.81
CA ALA A 184 -2.02 -8.04 18.01
C ALA A 184 -2.18 -8.73 19.38
N ARG A 185 -1.18 -9.51 19.79
CA ARG A 185 -1.18 -10.16 21.11
C ARG A 185 -1.11 -9.14 22.26
N ALA A 186 -0.25 -8.12 22.14
CA ALA A 186 -0.14 -7.05 23.14
C ALA A 186 -1.47 -6.27 23.26
N HIS A 187 -2.10 -5.94 22.13
CA HIS A 187 -3.40 -5.24 22.12
C HIS A 187 -4.52 -6.08 22.77
N ALA A 188 -4.57 -7.38 22.48
CA ALA A 188 -5.53 -8.29 23.12
C ALA A 188 -5.31 -8.38 24.64
N ALA A 189 -4.05 -8.43 25.10
CA ALA A 189 -3.73 -8.49 26.51
C ALA A 189 -4.17 -7.23 27.26
N THR A 190 -3.98 -6.03 26.68
CA THR A 190 -4.44 -4.77 27.29
C THR A 190 -5.96 -4.65 27.32
N ALA A 191 -6.67 -5.16 26.32
CA ALA A 191 -8.14 -5.17 26.29
C ALA A 191 -8.78 -6.09 27.34
N HIS A 192 -8.08 -7.15 27.77
CA HIS A 192 -8.56 -8.09 28.80
C HIS A 192 -8.06 -7.76 30.22
N GLY A 193 -7.12 -6.83 30.36
CA GLY A 193 -6.50 -6.45 31.64
C GLY A 193 -7.02 -5.16 32.24
N ALA A 194 -8.08 -4.52 31.69
CA ALA A 194 -8.72 -3.38 32.33
C ALA A 194 -9.63 -3.88 33.45
N PRO A 195 -9.31 -3.62 34.74
CA PRO A 195 -10.23 -3.94 35.83
C PRO A 195 -11.48 -3.07 35.71
N GLY A 196 -12.65 -3.69 35.83
CA GLY A 196 -13.92 -3.02 35.95
C GLY A 196 -14.05 -2.24 37.28
#